data_ce6b72d2009963bc382bdd54d7a57c0b
#
_entry.id   ce6b72d2009963bc382bdd54d7a57c0b
#
_cell.length_a   1.000
_cell.length_b   1.000
_cell.length_c   1.000
_cell.angle_alpha   90.00
_cell.angle_beta   90.00
_cell.angle_gamma   90.00
#
_symmetry.space_group_name_H-M   'P 1'
#
loop_
_entity.id
_entity.type
_entity.pdbx_description
1 polymer ?
#
loop_
_entity_poly.entity_id
_entity_poly.type
_entity_poly.pdbx_seq_one_letter_code
_entity_poly.pdbx_strand_id
1 'polypeptide(L)'
;NEQGEVFYFKGSKETREGDIRYPLEFWSEILSSKIGQILGFEILDYNIGYDSKHIQKIGCLSKSMINQNDERLTEGITYLKGFSPNYNPLVDKKKYTFHFIKQALIHHKIDKHLQYLIDTIIFDCIVGNSDRHQENWGFIRKYIEIKIENLINSQNDSSKNWVQKIRNLFLNKRKKEIHNRKKVRKIIRINLEES
;
A
#
# COMPACT_ATOMS: atom_id res chain seq x y z
N ASN A 1 -7.15 3.92 19.86
CA ASN A 1 -8.21 4.58 20.62
C ASN A 1 -9.26 3.55 21.02
N GLU A 2 -10.23 3.89 21.86
CA GLU A 2 -11.27 2.97 22.39
C GLU A 2 -12.15 2.34 21.30
N GLN A 3 -12.13 2.85 20.09
CA GLN A 3 -12.88 2.35 18.93
C GLN A 3 -12.05 1.41 18.03
N GLY A 4 -10.82 1.06 18.42
CA GLY A 4 -9.94 0.19 17.63
C GLY A 4 -9.32 0.86 16.41
N GLU A 5 -9.42 2.16 16.26
CA GLU A 5 -8.75 2.91 15.18
C GLU A 5 -7.24 2.98 15.43
N VAL A 6 -6.47 2.75 14.39
CA VAL A 6 -5.01 2.78 14.42
C VAL A 6 -4.53 4.14 13.90
N PHE A 7 -3.67 4.77 14.67
CA PHE A 7 -2.98 6.00 14.30
C PHE A 7 -1.48 5.79 14.31
N TYR A 8 -0.78 6.50 13.44
CA TYR A 8 0.66 6.54 13.39
C TYR A 8 1.16 7.89 13.88
N PHE A 9 2.06 7.85 14.85
CA PHE A 9 2.76 9.02 15.33
C PHE A 9 4.14 9.10 14.66
N LYS A 10 4.51 10.29 14.20
CA LYS A 10 5.82 10.57 13.62
C LYS A 10 6.39 11.84 14.25
N GLY A 11 7.50 11.70 14.96
CA GLY A 11 8.35 12.81 15.39
C GLY A 11 9.30 13.24 14.28
N SER A 12 10.14 14.23 14.57
CA SER A 12 11.24 14.61 13.69
C SER A 12 12.32 13.53 13.67
N LYS A 13 13.05 13.44 12.56
CA LYS A 13 14.08 12.41 12.36
C LYS A 13 15.23 12.60 13.35
N GLU A 14 15.57 11.52 14.03
CA GLU A 14 16.75 11.46 14.90
C GLU A 14 17.99 11.08 14.11
N THR A 15 19.14 11.65 14.49
CA THR A 15 20.44 11.21 13.99
C THR A 15 20.82 9.87 14.63
N ARG A 16 21.86 9.22 14.11
CA ARG A 16 22.38 7.96 14.71
C ARG A 16 22.87 8.13 16.14
N GLU A 17 23.22 9.36 16.54
CA GLU A 17 23.69 9.73 17.86
C GLU A 17 22.55 10.11 18.81
N GLY A 18 21.30 10.08 18.33
CA GLY A 18 20.11 10.41 19.11
C GLY A 18 19.74 11.90 19.14
N ASP A 19 20.50 12.73 18.43
CA ASP A 19 20.21 14.17 18.33
C ASP A 19 19.09 14.43 17.33
N ILE A 20 18.22 15.39 17.62
CA ILE A 20 17.19 15.87 16.72
C ILE A 20 17.75 17.06 15.95
N ARG A 21 18.18 16.83 14.71
CA ARG A 21 18.78 17.87 13.88
C ARG A 21 17.76 18.94 13.45
N TYR A 22 16.51 18.50 13.17
CA TYR A 22 15.41 19.37 12.72
C TYR A 22 14.17 19.13 13.56
N PRO A 23 14.06 19.72 14.75
CA PRO A 23 12.99 19.38 15.72
C PRO A 23 11.58 19.71 15.24
N LEU A 24 11.47 20.55 14.19
CA LEU A 24 10.17 20.95 13.62
C LEU A 24 9.89 20.27 12.26
N GLU A 25 10.65 19.23 11.88
CA GLU A 25 10.50 18.53 10.59
C GLU A 25 9.08 17.98 10.39
N PHE A 26 8.42 17.52 11.46
CA PHE A 26 7.06 17.00 11.38
C PHE A 26 6.03 18.02 10.87
N TRP A 27 6.31 19.31 10.97
CA TRP A 27 5.47 20.36 10.40
C TRP A 27 5.38 20.28 8.88
N SER A 28 6.41 19.78 8.20
CA SER A 28 6.36 19.57 6.74
C SER A 28 5.27 18.58 6.36
N GLU A 29 5.04 17.53 7.14
CA GLU A 29 3.98 16.56 6.93
C GLU A 29 2.59 17.23 7.09
N ILE A 30 2.41 18.00 8.17
CA ILE A 30 1.14 18.69 8.45
C ILE A 30 0.84 19.72 7.37
N LEU A 31 1.83 20.57 7.02
CA LEU A 31 1.64 21.61 6.00
C LEU A 31 1.38 21.00 4.62
N SER A 32 2.13 19.97 4.22
CA SER A 32 1.89 19.26 2.96
C SER A 32 0.49 18.66 2.93
N SER A 33 0.05 18.04 4.03
CA SER A 33 -1.32 17.53 4.13
C SER A 33 -2.37 18.60 3.90
N LYS A 34 -2.25 19.76 4.56
CA LYS A 34 -3.21 20.85 4.41
C LYS A 34 -3.17 21.49 3.02
N ILE A 35 -1.99 21.65 2.42
CA ILE A 35 -1.83 22.10 1.03
C ILE A 35 -2.53 21.12 0.08
N GLY A 36 -2.28 19.81 0.24
CA GLY A 36 -2.89 18.78 -0.59
C GLY A 36 -4.42 18.81 -0.52
N GLN A 37 -4.99 18.93 0.68
CA GLN A 37 -6.44 19.04 0.87
C GLN A 37 -7.02 20.28 0.17
N ILE A 38 -6.36 21.45 0.30
CA ILE A 38 -6.80 22.68 -0.36
C ILE A 38 -6.77 22.54 -1.89
N LEU A 39 -5.78 21.84 -2.42
CA LEU A 39 -5.63 21.59 -3.86
C LEU A 39 -6.48 20.43 -4.39
N GLY A 40 -7.20 19.71 -3.53
CA GLY A 40 -8.06 18.60 -3.91
C GLY A 40 -7.33 17.29 -4.19
N PHE A 41 -6.10 17.12 -3.67
CA PHE A 41 -5.41 15.83 -3.72
C PHE A 41 -5.96 14.89 -2.64
N GLU A 42 -6.06 13.60 -2.96
CA GLU A 42 -6.30 12.57 -1.96
C GLU A 42 -5.04 12.35 -1.13
N ILE A 43 -5.03 12.88 0.07
CA ILE A 43 -3.86 12.85 0.95
C ILE A 43 -4.28 12.54 2.39
N LEU A 44 -3.38 11.86 3.13
CA LEU A 44 -3.60 11.59 4.54
C LEU A 44 -3.73 12.90 5.33
N ASP A 45 -4.70 12.93 6.24
CA ASP A 45 -4.86 14.06 7.17
C ASP A 45 -3.87 13.94 8.32
N TYR A 46 -2.88 14.83 8.30
CA TYR A 46 -1.89 14.95 9.36
C TYR A 46 -2.26 16.10 10.29
N ASN A 47 -2.28 15.81 11.59
CA ASN A 47 -2.52 16.79 12.64
C ASN A 47 -1.42 16.74 13.69
N ILE A 48 -1.35 17.75 14.55
CA ILE A 48 -0.41 17.73 15.68
C ILE A 48 -0.80 16.59 16.60
N GLY A 49 0.17 15.77 16.97
CA GLY A 49 0.02 14.67 17.89
C GLY A 49 0.92 14.79 19.10
N TYR A 50 0.48 14.20 20.22
CA TYR A 50 1.24 14.07 21.43
C TYR A 50 1.32 12.60 21.83
N ASP A 51 2.54 12.08 21.97
CA ASP A 51 2.79 10.74 22.50
C ASP A 51 3.70 10.85 23.73
N SER A 52 3.13 10.60 24.91
CA SER A 52 3.86 10.70 26.18
C SER A 52 5.01 9.69 26.30
N LYS A 53 4.98 8.61 25.52
CA LYS A 53 6.01 7.54 25.50
C LYS A 53 7.10 7.81 24.50
N HIS A 54 6.85 8.65 23.48
CA HIS A 54 7.86 8.99 22.50
C HIS A 54 8.83 10.03 23.06
N ILE A 55 10.13 9.92 22.74
CA ILE A 55 11.17 10.82 23.26
C ILE A 55 10.87 12.30 22.93
N GLN A 56 10.36 12.58 21.74
CA GLN A 56 10.07 13.93 21.28
C GLN A 56 8.71 14.44 21.76
N LYS A 57 7.83 13.55 22.25
CA LYS A 57 6.47 13.82 22.75
C LYS A 57 5.53 14.55 21.76
N ILE A 58 6.02 15.52 21.00
CA ILE A 58 5.25 16.29 20.00
C ILE A 58 5.71 15.90 18.61
N GLY A 59 4.77 15.67 17.73
CA GLY A 59 4.99 15.29 16.35
C GLY A 59 3.71 15.43 15.52
N CYS A 60 3.64 14.75 14.41
CA CYS A 60 2.40 14.63 13.65
C CYS A 60 1.74 13.26 13.83
N LEU A 61 0.44 13.23 13.68
CA LEU A 61 -0.43 12.08 13.84
C LEU A 61 -1.31 11.94 12.62
N SER A 62 -1.36 10.74 12.03
CA SER A 62 -2.29 10.40 10.97
C SER A 62 -3.03 9.10 11.27
N LYS A 63 -4.27 8.99 10.81
CA LYS A 63 -5.01 7.73 10.84
C LYS A 63 -4.39 6.73 9.85
N SER A 64 -4.41 5.45 10.20
CA SER A 64 -3.99 4.39 9.28
C SER A 64 -4.81 4.45 7.99
N MET A 65 -4.12 4.41 6.84
CA MET A 65 -4.75 4.33 5.52
C MET A 65 -5.27 2.92 5.18
N ILE A 66 -4.94 1.92 6.01
CA ILE A 66 -5.33 0.53 5.76
C ILE A 66 -6.20 0.00 6.90
N ASN A 67 -7.17 -0.83 6.56
CA ASN A 67 -7.84 -1.69 7.51
C ASN A 67 -6.97 -2.94 7.72
N GLN A 68 -6.38 -3.08 8.89
CA GLN A 68 -5.44 -4.14 9.21
C GLN A 68 -6.04 -5.56 9.14
N ASN A 69 -7.38 -5.68 9.18
CA ASN A 69 -8.06 -6.97 9.15
C ASN A 69 -8.02 -7.61 7.76
N ASP A 70 -8.24 -6.82 6.71
CA ASP A 70 -8.44 -7.31 5.35
C ASP A 70 -7.62 -6.55 4.28
N GLU A 71 -6.87 -5.53 4.66
CA GLU A 71 -6.04 -4.74 3.75
C GLU A 71 -4.55 -4.87 4.07
N ARG A 72 -3.72 -4.69 3.03
CA ARG A 72 -2.26 -4.65 3.14
C ARG A 72 -1.70 -3.65 2.14
N LEU A 73 -0.81 -2.80 2.61
CA LEU A 73 0.01 -1.97 1.73
C LEU A 73 1.06 -2.84 1.06
N THR A 74 1.19 -2.70 -0.25
CA THR A 74 2.27 -3.32 -1.03
C THR A 74 3.07 -2.22 -1.69
N GLU A 75 4.31 -2.07 -1.26
CA GLU A 75 5.23 -1.04 -1.73
C GLU A 75 5.61 -1.21 -3.20
N GLY A 76 5.96 -0.12 -3.86
CA GLY A 76 6.37 -0.06 -5.26
C GLY A 76 7.54 -0.99 -5.59
N ILE A 77 8.51 -1.11 -4.68
CA ILE A 77 9.66 -2.04 -4.85
C ILE A 77 9.22 -3.47 -5.14
N THR A 78 8.11 -3.94 -4.55
CA THR A 78 7.58 -5.29 -4.78
C THR A 78 7.12 -5.48 -6.23
N TYR A 79 6.51 -4.46 -6.84
CA TYR A 79 6.09 -4.49 -8.23
C TYR A 79 7.28 -4.40 -9.17
N LEU A 80 8.27 -3.55 -8.86
CA LEU A 80 9.49 -3.42 -9.66
C LEU A 80 10.29 -4.72 -9.69
N LYS A 81 10.48 -5.37 -8.54
CA LYS A 81 11.15 -6.67 -8.45
C LYS A 81 10.33 -7.80 -9.09
N GLY A 82 9.00 -7.76 -9.02
CA GLY A 82 8.14 -8.72 -9.71
C GLY A 82 8.23 -8.62 -11.23
N PHE A 83 8.43 -7.41 -11.77
CA PHE A 83 8.66 -7.16 -13.19
C PHE A 83 10.10 -7.48 -13.61
N SER A 84 11.10 -7.06 -12.82
CA SER A 84 12.52 -7.26 -13.06
C SER A 84 13.17 -7.87 -11.82
N PRO A 85 13.25 -9.22 -11.71
CA PRO A 85 13.73 -9.90 -10.49
C PRO A 85 15.14 -9.49 -10.05
N ASN A 86 15.99 -9.11 -11.02
CA ASN A 86 17.36 -8.69 -10.76
C ASN A 86 17.51 -7.19 -10.43
N TYR A 87 16.39 -6.44 -10.37
CA TYR A 87 16.43 -5.02 -10.02
C TYR A 87 16.92 -4.83 -8.58
N ASN A 88 18.02 -4.08 -8.44
CA ASN A 88 18.58 -3.72 -7.15
C ASN A 88 18.58 -2.18 -6.99
N PRO A 89 17.74 -1.61 -6.12
CA PRO A 89 17.60 -0.16 -5.96
C PRO A 89 18.88 0.55 -5.50
N LEU A 90 19.80 -0.16 -4.84
CA LEU A 90 21.07 0.41 -4.39
C LEU A 90 22.05 0.62 -5.54
N VAL A 91 22.01 -0.26 -6.54
CA VAL A 91 22.94 -0.26 -7.68
C VAL A 91 22.30 0.36 -8.92
N ASP A 92 21.05 0.00 -9.18
CA ASP A 92 20.32 0.35 -10.41
C ASP A 92 19.59 1.69 -10.32
N LYS A 93 20.13 2.68 -9.62
CA LYS A 93 19.47 3.99 -9.40
C LYS A 93 18.99 4.65 -10.69
N LYS A 94 19.79 4.54 -11.78
CA LYS A 94 19.45 5.11 -13.10
C LYS A 94 18.29 4.39 -13.80
N LYS A 95 17.98 3.15 -13.41
CA LYS A 95 16.81 2.42 -13.95
C LYS A 95 15.50 2.89 -13.33
N TYR A 96 15.54 3.52 -12.15
CA TYR A 96 14.35 4.02 -11.48
C TYR A 96 13.83 5.26 -12.22
N THR A 97 13.05 5.02 -13.24
CA THR A 97 12.45 6.02 -14.11
C THR A 97 10.93 5.82 -14.18
N PHE A 98 10.20 6.88 -14.52
CA PHE A 98 8.76 6.79 -14.75
C PHE A 98 8.41 5.70 -15.79
N HIS A 99 9.21 5.56 -16.84
CA HIS A 99 9.00 4.52 -17.84
C HIS A 99 9.13 3.10 -17.23
N PHE A 100 10.14 2.87 -16.42
CA PHE A 100 10.33 1.57 -15.74
C PHE A 100 9.16 1.23 -14.81
N ILE A 101 8.68 2.22 -14.03
CA ILE A 101 7.51 2.08 -13.19
C ILE A 101 6.28 1.74 -14.03
N LYS A 102 6.02 2.50 -15.11
CA LYS A 102 4.90 2.25 -16.02
C LYS A 102 4.91 0.83 -16.58
N GLN A 103 6.06 0.33 -17.04
CA GLN A 103 6.20 -1.03 -17.55
C GLN A 103 5.90 -2.08 -16.47
N ALA A 104 6.37 -1.87 -15.24
CA ALA A 104 6.05 -2.74 -14.12
C ALA A 104 4.54 -2.75 -13.81
N LEU A 105 3.87 -1.59 -13.85
CA LEU A 105 2.41 -1.53 -13.63
C LEU A 105 1.64 -2.25 -14.73
N ILE A 106 2.04 -2.11 -16.00
CA ILE A 106 1.47 -2.84 -17.14
C ILE A 106 1.64 -4.36 -16.94
N HIS A 107 2.86 -4.81 -16.60
CA HIS A 107 3.17 -6.22 -16.34
C HIS A 107 2.23 -6.81 -15.27
N HIS A 108 1.97 -6.06 -14.22
CA HIS A 108 1.08 -6.47 -13.13
C HIS A 108 -0.42 -6.19 -13.41
N LYS A 109 -0.77 -5.63 -14.57
CA LYS A 109 -2.15 -5.28 -14.97
C LYS A 109 -2.82 -4.30 -14.00
N ILE A 110 -2.05 -3.33 -13.54
CA ILE A 110 -2.48 -2.24 -12.63
C ILE A 110 -2.18 -0.85 -13.17
N ASP A 111 -1.91 -0.77 -14.45
CA ASP A 111 -1.64 0.49 -15.18
C ASP A 111 -2.81 1.47 -15.17
N LYS A 112 -4.03 1.02 -14.92
CA LYS A 112 -5.19 1.89 -14.68
C LYS A 112 -4.99 2.86 -13.50
N HIS A 113 -4.08 2.53 -12.57
CA HIS A 113 -3.75 3.36 -11.43
C HIS A 113 -2.57 4.32 -11.68
N LEU A 114 -2.11 4.43 -12.93
CA LEU A 114 -0.98 5.28 -13.27
C LEU A 114 -1.24 6.76 -12.97
N GLN A 115 -2.51 7.20 -13.07
CA GLN A 115 -2.90 8.59 -12.78
C GLN A 115 -2.57 8.97 -11.34
N TYR A 116 -2.86 8.13 -10.35
CA TYR A 116 -2.51 8.38 -8.95
C TYR A 116 -1.01 8.59 -8.72
N LEU A 117 -0.17 7.85 -9.46
CA LEU A 117 1.27 8.04 -9.39
C LEU A 117 1.69 9.37 -10.00
N ILE A 118 1.06 9.78 -11.11
CA ILE A 118 1.29 11.08 -11.75
C ILE A 118 0.90 12.19 -10.78
N ASP A 119 -0.28 12.11 -10.17
CA ASP A 119 -0.78 13.10 -9.21
C ASP A 119 0.17 13.19 -7.99
N THR A 120 0.68 12.05 -7.52
CA THR A 120 1.69 12.00 -6.46
C THR A 120 2.95 12.75 -6.84
N ILE A 121 3.46 12.55 -8.07
CA ILE A 121 4.67 13.23 -8.56
C ILE A 121 4.43 14.75 -8.71
N ILE A 122 3.25 15.13 -9.20
CA ILE A 122 2.87 16.55 -9.30
C ILE A 122 2.83 17.18 -7.91
N PHE A 123 2.20 16.50 -6.96
CA PHE A 123 2.14 16.98 -5.59
C PHE A 123 3.52 17.08 -4.95
N ASP A 124 4.42 16.10 -5.17
CA ASP A 124 5.81 16.16 -4.72
C ASP A 124 6.53 17.41 -5.25
N CYS A 125 6.31 17.76 -6.51
CA CYS A 125 6.87 18.99 -7.09
C CYS A 125 6.32 20.25 -6.40
N ILE A 126 5.04 20.28 -6.07
CA ILE A 126 4.40 21.43 -5.39
C ILE A 126 4.98 21.64 -4.00
N VAL A 127 5.15 20.56 -3.23
CA VAL A 127 5.64 20.65 -1.85
C VAL A 127 7.16 20.53 -1.69
N GLY A 128 7.88 20.36 -2.81
CA GLY A 128 9.34 20.21 -2.81
C GLY A 128 9.85 18.89 -2.26
N ASN A 129 9.06 17.83 -2.31
CA ASN A 129 9.47 16.49 -1.87
C ASN A 129 10.37 15.84 -2.93
N SER A 130 11.63 15.63 -2.62
CA SER A 130 12.62 14.98 -3.51
C SER A 130 12.89 13.50 -3.17
N ASP A 131 12.22 12.94 -2.16
CA ASP A 131 12.49 11.59 -1.63
C ASP A 131 11.45 10.56 -2.08
N ARG A 132 10.94 10.64 -3.32
CA ARG A 132 10.00 9.66 -3.88
C ARG A 132 10.73 8.45 -4.45
N HIS A 133 11.33 7.63 -3.61
CA HIS A 133 11.91 6.36 -4.01
C HIS A 133 10.87 5.22 -4.02
N GLN A 134 11.27 4.04 -4.45
CA GLN A 134 10.40 2.88 -4.72
C GLN A 134 9.69 2.29 -3.49
N GLU A 135 10.07 2.67 -2.29
CA GLU A 135 9.43 2.27 -1.03
C GLU A 135 8.44 3.33 -0.52
N ASN A 136 8.47 4.55 -1.11
CA ASN A 136 7.62 5.67 -0.72
C ASN A 136 6.33 5.79 -1.55
N TRP A 137 5.96 4.76 -2.30
CA TRP A 137 4.68 4.61 -2.95
C TRP A 137 4.26 3.13 -2.98
N GLY A 138 2.97 2.88 -3.14
CA GLY A 138 2.46 1.52 -3.17
C GLY A 138 0.98 1.49 -3.47
N PHE A 139 0.41 0.30 -3.38
CA PHE A 139 -1.02 0.07 -3.56
C PHE A 139 -1.58 -0.69 -2.38
N ILE A 140 -2.76 -0.29 -1.93
CA ILE A 140 -3.52 -1.02 -0.92
C ILE A 140 -4.19 -2.20 -1.61
N ARG A 141 -4.00 -3.40 -1.06
CA ARG A 141 -4.65 -4.62 -1.50
C ARG A 141 -5.67 -5.06 -0.47
N LYS A 142 -6.89 -5.25 -0.90
CA LYS A 142 -7.94 -5.84 -0.07
C LYS A 142 -8.04 -7.34 -0.29
N TYR A 143 -8.14 -8.08 0.80
CA TYR A 143 -8.33 -9.52 0.78
C TYR A 143 -9.79 -9.85 1.07
N ILE A 144 -10.44 -10.53 0.13
CA ILE A 144 -11.81 -11.01 0.33
C ILE A 144 -11.75 -12.52 0.58
N GLU A 145 -12.34 -12.95 1.68
CA GLU A 145 -12.56 -14.37 1.94
C GLU A 145 -13.80 -14.85 1.20
N ILE A 146 -13.61 -15.76 0.24
CA ILE A 146 -14.71 -16.39 -0.47
C ILE A 146 -14.94 -17.77 0.16
N LYS A 147 -16.11 -17.97 0.78
CA LYS A 147 -16.56 -19.29 1.23
C LYS A 147 -17.00 -20.10 0.01
N ILE A 148 -16.24 -21.11 -0.37
CA ILE A 148 -16.52 -21.97 -1.53
C ILE A 148 -17.86 -22.70 -1.36
N GLU A 149 -18.28 -23.01 -0.14
CA GLU A 149 -19.55 -23.68 0.17
C GLU A 149 -20.77 -22.93 -0.38
N ASN A 150 -20.76 -21.60 -0.35
CA ASN A 150 -21.86 -20.79 -0.88
C ASN A 150 -21.91 -20.76 -2.41
N LEU A 151 -20.79 -21.02 -3.09
CA LEU A 151 -20.70 -21.10 -4.55
C LEU A 151 -21.16 -22.46 -5.09
N ILE A 152 -21.02 -23.51 -4.31
CA ILE A 152 -21.44 -24.88 -4.68
C ILE A 152 -22.96 -25.05 -4.56
N ASN A 153 -23.58 -24.38 -3.58
CA ASN A 153 -25.00 -24.49 -3.32
C ASN A 153 -25.88 -23.57 -4.18
N SER A 154 -25.30 -22.55 -4.83
CA SER A 154 -26.05 -21.58 -5.66
C SER A 154 -26.14 -21.94 -7.14
N GLN A 155 -25.56 -23.05 -7.57
CA GLN A 155 -25.55 -23.43 -8.99
C GLN A 155 -26.02 -24.87 -9.20
N ASN A 156 -27.27 -25.01 -9.50
CA ASN A 156 -27.79 -26.19 -10.17
C ASN A 156 -27.25 -26.25 -11.63
N ASP A 157 -26.56 -27.33 -11.92
CA ASP A 157 -26.39 -28.09 -13.15
C ASP A 157 -25.48 -27.70 -14.30
N SER A 158 -24.95 -26.52 -14.47
CA SER A 158 -24.09 -26.31 -15.67
C SER A 158 -22.62 -25.93 -15.38
N SER A 159 -22.22 -25.80 -14.13
CA SER A 159 -20.92 -25.21 -13.75
C SER A 159 -19.90 -26.13 -13.09
N LYS A 160 -20.15 -27.44 -13.05
CA LYS A 160 -19.19 -28.41 -12.46
C LYS A 160 -17.79 -28.35 -13.10
N ASN A 161 -17.70 -27.89 -14.34
CA ASN A 161 -16.44 -27.90 -15.10
C ASN A 161 -15.46 -26.77 -14.73
N TRP A 162 -15.93 -25.58 -14.33
CA TRP A 162 -15.03 -24.48 -13.96
C TRP A 162 -14.57 -24.58 -12.50
N VAL A 163 -15.42 -25.10 -11.59
CA VAL A 163 -15.05 -25.38 -10.20
C VAL A 163 -13.94 -26.44 -10.16
N GLN A 164 -14.03 -27.47 -11.02
CA GLN A 164 -12.99 -28.48 -11.17
C GLN A 164 -11.70 -27.87 -11.72
N LYS A 165 -11.78 -26.95 -12.69
CA LYS A 165 -10.62 -26.21 -13.21
C LYS A 165 -9.96 -25.33 -12.14
N ILE A 166 -10.73 -24.60 -11.36
CA ILE A 166 -10.21 -23.81 -10.23
C ILE A 166 -9.60 -24.73 -9.18
N ARG A 167 -10.27 -25.80 -8.80
CA ARG A 167 -9.76 -26.81 -7.86
C ARG A 167 -8.43 -27.40 -8.32
N ASN A 168 -8.29 -27.75 -9.61
CA ASN A 168 -7.06 -28.31 -10.16
C ASN A 168 -5.93 -27.28 -10.25
N LEU A 169 -6.23 -26.01 -10.54
CA LEU A 169 -5.26 -24.91 -10.51
C LEU A 169 -4.67 -24.66 -9.11
N PHE A 170 -5.49 -24.78 -8.06
CA PHE A 170 -5.05 -24.59 -6.68
C PHE A 170 -4.40 -25.85 -6.08
N LEU A 171 -4.87 -27.05 -6.42
CA LEU A 171 -4.30 -28.30 -5.91
C LEU A 171 -2.94 -28.63 -6.51
N ASN A 172 -2.70 -28.30 -7.79
CA ASN A 172 -1.41 -28.53 -8.44
C ASN A 172 -0.31 -27.56 -8.01
N LYS A 173 -0.65 -26.38 -7.45
CA LYS A 173 0.34 -25.41 -6.93
C LYS A 173 0.73 -25.61 -5.47
N ARG A 174 0.02 -26.44 -4.69
CA ARG A 174 0.28 -26.59 -3.24
C ARG A 174 0.05 -28.01 -2.71
N LYS A 175 0.82 -28.97 -3.19
CA LYS A 175 0.84 -30.33 -2.59
C LYS A 175 1.55 -30.42 -1.22
N LYS A 176 2.01 -29.32 -0.62
CA LYS A 176 2.81 -29.39 0.64
C LYS A 176 2.29 -28.61 1.85
N GLU A 177 1.24 -27.76 1.77
CA GLU A 177 0.92 -26.88 2.93
C GLU A 177 -0.54 -26.68 3.34
N ILE A 178 -1.51 -27.38 2.81
CA ILE A 178 -2.92 -27.17 3.23
C ILE A 178 -3.59 -28.48 3.65
N HIS A 179 -3.27 -28.94 4.84
CA HIS A 179 -4.21 -29.74 5.64
C HIS A 179 -5.02 -28.74 6.49
N ASN A 180 -6.33 -28.61 6.24
CA ASN A 180 -7.34 -27.98 7.10
C ASN A 180 -7.61 -26.47 7.02
N ARG A 181 -7.69 -25.79 5.87
CA ARG A 181 -8.48 -24.54 5.81
C ARG A 181 -9.22 -24.39 4.46
N LYS A 182 -10.54 -24.52 4.50
CA LYS A 182 -11.48 -24.33 3.36
C LYS A 182 -11.73 -22.85 3.02
N LYS A 183 -10.70 -22.00 2.97
CA LYS A 183 -10.85 -20.58 2.68
C LYS A 183 -9.97 -20.20 1.50
N VAL A 184 -10.57 -19.74 0.41
CA VAL A 184 -9.84 -19.15 -0.73
C VAL A 184 -9.79 -17.65 -0.55
N ARG A 185 -8.59 -17.09 -0.49
CA ARG A 185 -8.38 -15.64 -0.48
C ARG A 185 -8.19 -15.13 -1.90
N LYS A 186 -9.08 -14.29 -2.35
CA LYS A 186 -8.92 -13.54 -3.61
C LYS A 186 -8.38 -12.15 -3.28
N ILE A 187 -7.26 -11.81 -3.89
CA ILE A 187 -6.73 -10.45 -3.82
C ILE A 187 -7.57 -9.59 -4.76
N ILE A 188 -8.37 -8.69 -4.22
CA ILE A 188 -9.06 -7.65 -4.98
C ILE A 188 -8.24 -6.39 -4.83
N ARG A 189 -7.94 -5.78 -5.95
CA ARG A 189 -7.35 -4.45 -6.02
C ARG A 189 -8.48 -3.47 -5.74
N ILE A 190 -8.32 -2.64 -4.73
CA ILE A 190 -9.24 -1.54 -4.52
C ILE A 190 -8.74 -0.39 -5.35
N ASN A 191 -9.63 0.17 -6.14
CA ASN A 191 -9.56 1.57 -6.51
C ASN A 191 -9.89 2.36 -5.26
N LEU A 192 -9.14 3.39 -4.97
CA LEU A 192 -9.48 4.38 -3.94
C LEU A 192 -10.78 5.15 -4.30
N GLU A 193 -11.44 4.79 -5.40
CA GLU A 193 -12.67 5.40 -5.92
C GLU A 193 -13.96 4.89 -5.26
N GLU A 194 -13.89 3.94 -4.34
CA GLU A 194 -15.08 3.39 -3.65
C GLU A 194 -15.07 3.70 -2.14
N SER A 195 -14.60 4.88 -1.75
CA SER A 195 -14.77 5.39 -0.36
C SER A 195 -15.71 6.58 -0.33
#